data_a0b8749de237d26c1988291412b0fbf1
#
_entry.id   a0b8749de237d26c1988291412b0fbf1
#
_cell.length_a   1.000
_cell.length_b   1.000
_cell.length_c   1.000
_cell.angle_alpha   90.00
_cell.angle_beta   90.00
_cell.angle_gamma   90.00
#
_symmetry.space_group_name_H-M   'P 1'
#
loop_
_entity.id
_entity.type
_entity.pdbx_description
1 polymer ?
#
loop_
_entity_poly.entity_id
_entity_poly.type
_entity_poly.pdbx_seq_one_letter_code
_entity_poly.pdbx_strand_id
1 'polypeptide(L)'
;MEAATTPAPTPLARSARRGLPPGPRLPRAVQTAIWSRQARRMLYACQDRYGDIFTVRIIREGTWVMLADPDAVKQVFTGDPRVFHAGEGNQIIEPLLGSSSLLVLDEKAHMSQRKLLLPPFHGERMKAYGETMSEIASREIDSWPTGVPYELRPRMQAMTLEIILRTVFGVHEGERMVELRDALRKFLKLTTDPRQLLPVILLGPERIPRIPWFRRVMERIDHLLRREVAERRRAADLEDRDDILSMLVGARHEDGSPMSDTEIRDQLLTLLTAGHETTATSLAWAIERLSRHPEKLDRLRQEVEAGSDEYLTATIQETLRLRPVVALVLRRLTEPVEIGGYELPAGVSVAPNIYLVHRNPEIYPEPDRFLPERFLDNPPGTYTWIPFGGGVRRCLGASFAQFEMTVVLRELVKRHGIRPVSPKPERIFRRAITETPRHNARVVLS
;
A
#
# COMPACT_ATOMS: atom_id res chain seq x y z
N MET A 1 -62.71 -7.05 -2.74
CA MET A 1 -62.05 -7.14 -4.07
C MET A 1 -60.59 -6.70 -3.88
N GLU A 2 -59.77 -7.64 -3.52
CA GLU A 2 -58.30 -7.44 -3.37
C GLU A 2 -57.65 -7.53 -4.75
N ALA A 3 -56.98 -6.48 -5.13
CA ALA A 3 -56.21 -6.45 -6.36
C ALA A 3 -54.92 -7.26 -6.18
N ALA A 4 -54.83 -8.37 -6.89
CA ALA A 4 -53.61 -9.19 -6.96
C ALA A 4 -52.49 -8.40 -7.66
N THR A 5 -51.44 -8.03 -6.90
CA THR A 5 -50.20 -7.46 -7.45
C THR A 5 -49.39 -8.56 -8.13
N THR A 6 -49.29 -8.50 -9.43
CA THR A 6 -48.39 -9.37 -10.22
C THR A 6 -46.95 -9.07 -9.87
N PRO A 7 -46.12 -10.07 -9.53
CA PRO A 7 -44.69 -9.83 -9.24
C PRO A 7 -43.96 -9.39 -10.52
N ALA A 8 -43.10 -8.38 -10.41
CA ALA A 8 -42.25 -7.91 -11.49
C ALA A 8 -41.36 -9.06 -12.02
N PRO A 9 -41.14 -9.15 -13.34
CA PRO A 9 -40.35 -10.21 -13.93
C PRO A 9 -38.92 -10.14 -13.44
N THR A 10 -38.42 -11.26 -12.91
CA THR A 10 -37.01 -11.47 -12.55
C THR A 10 -36.13 -11.20 -13.78
N PRO A 11 -35.08 -10.36 -13.68
CA PRO A 11 -34.21 -10.12 -14.82
C PRO A 11 -33.59 -11.43 -15.27
N LEU A 12 -33.80 -11.78 -16.55
CA LEU A 12 -33.19 -12.92 -17.20
C LEU A 12 -31.68 -12.85 -17.01
N ALA A 13 -31.08 -13.87 -16.37
CA ALA A 13 -29.66 -14.03 -16.26
C ALA A 13 -29.04 -13.96 -17.68
N ARG A 14 -28.31 -12.89 -17.97
CA ARG A 14 -27.54 -12.78 -19.22
C ARG A 14 -26.53 -13.88 -19.24
N SER A 15 -26.56 -14.78 -20.21
CA SER A 15 -25.53 -15.82 -20.38
C SER A 15 -24.14 -15.16 -20.44
N ALA A 16 -23.19 -15.67 -19.63
CA ALA A 16 -21.83 -15.17 -19.60
C ALA A 16 -21.22 -15.13 -21.01
N ARG A 17 -20.55 -14.05 -21.34
CA ARG A 17 -19.81 -13.93 -22.61
C ARG A 17 -18.56 -14.78 -22.52
N ARG A 18 -18.45 -15.81 -23.36
CA ARG A 18 -17.24 -16.61 -23.45
C ARG A 18 -16.07 -15.77 -23.94
N GLY A 19 -14.92 -15.81 -23.22
CA GLY A 19 -13.67 -15.21 -23.61
C GLY A 19 -13.36 -13.91 -22.86
N LEU A 20 -12.19 -13.35 -23.18
CA LEU A 20 -11.67 -12.15 -22.51
C LEU A 20 -12.48 -10.91 -22.84
N PRO A 21 -12.66 -9.97 -21.89
CA PRO A 21 -13.20 -8.65 -22.14
C PRO A 21 -12.44 -7.92 -23.26
N PRO A 22 -13.07 -6.93 -23.94
CA PRO A 22 -12.42 -6.15 -24.98
C PRO A 22 -11.17 -5.43 -24.45
N GLY A 23 -10.26 -5.09 -25.35
CA GLY A 23 -9.05 -4.36 -24.99
C GLY A 23 -8.22 -3.96 -26.20
N PRO A 24 -7.10 -3.22 -26.01
CA PRO A 24 -6.25 -2.78 -27.10
C PRO A 24 -5.72 -3.95 -27.94
N ARG A 25 -5.87 -3.83 -29.26
CA ARG A 25 -5.34 -4.82 -30.24
C ARG A 25 -3.85 -4.59 -30.58
N LEU A 26 -3.17 -3.73 -29.82
CA LEU A 26 -1.75 -3.46 -29.99
C LEU A 26 -0.88 -4.66 -29.57
N PRO A 27 0.31 -4.85 -30.19
CA PRO A 27 1.26 -5.85 -29.74
C PRO A 27 1.61 -5.70 -28.25
N ARG A 28 1.89 -6.82 -27.57
CA ARG A 28 2.22 -6.83 -26.11
C ARG A 28 3.36 -5.86 -25.76
N ALA A 29 4.39 -5.78 -26.62
CA ALA A 29 5.52 -4.88 -26.42
C ALA A 29 5.10 -3.41 -26.38
N VAL A 30 4.19 -3.02 -27.27
CA VAL A 30 3.65 -1.65 -27.34
C VAL A 30 2.80 -1.36 -26.10
N GLN A 31 1.92 -2.29 -25.72
CA GLN A 31 1.12 -2.13 -24.50
C GLN A 31 2.01 -2.00 -23.26
N THR A 32 3.06 -2.82 -23.15
CA THR A 32 4.04 -2.74 -22.05
C THR A 32 4.79 -1.41 -22.03
N ALA A 33 5.20 -0.92 -23.18
CA ALA A 33 5.88 0.38 -23.29
C ALA A 33 4.98 1.56 -22.90
N ILE A 34 3.71 1.54 -23.29
CA ILE A 34 2.70 2.54 -22.87
C ILE A 34 2.44 2.41 -21.36
N TRP A 35 2.23 1.19 -20.86
CA TRP A 35 2.05 0.91 -19.44
C TRP A 35 3.21 1.44 -18.58
N SER A 36 4.43 1.22 -19.01
CA SER A 36 5.62 1.66 -18.25
C SER A 36 5.75 3.19 -18.17
N ARG A 37 5.30 3.93 -19.18
CA ARG A 37 5.48 5.39 -19.26
C ARG A 37 4.22 6.19 -18.94
N GLN A 38 3.04 5.67 -19.28
CA GLN A 38 1.78 6.39 -19.27
C GLN A 38 0.61 5.52 -18.79
N ALA A 39 0.82 4.66 -17.78
CA ALA A 39 -0.17 3.70 -17.30
C ALA A 39 -1.55 4.33 -17.10
N ARG A 40 -1.63 5.47 -16.41
CA ARG A 40 -2.91 6.14 -16.14
C ARG A 40 -3.65 6.63 -17.39
N ARG A 41 -2.92 7.20 -18.36
CA ARG A 41 -3.53 7.59 -19.63
C ARG A 41 -4.07 6.38 -20.38
N MET A 42 -3.33 5.26 -20.35
CA MET A 42 -3.79 4.01 -20.93
C MET A 42 -5.04 3.48 -20.23
N LEU A 43 -5.09 3.52 -18.89
CA LEU A 43 -6.25 3.07 -18.11
C LEU A 43 -7.50 3.88 -18.45
N TYR A 44 -7.44 5.20 -18.44
CA TYR A 44 -8.57 6.06 -18.82
C TYR A 44 -9.01 5.81 -20.27
N ALA A 45 -8.08 5.84 -21.22
CA ALA A 45 -8.44 5.62 -22.62
C ALA A 45 -9.05 4.22 -22.87
N CYS A 46 -8.64 3.22 -22.08
CA CYS A 46 -9.25 1.90 -22.15
C CYS A 46 -10.63 1.88 -21.51
N GLN A 47 -10.82 2.51 -20.34
CA GLN A 47 -12.12 2.61 -19.68
C GLN A 47 -13.12 3.36 -20.56
N ASP A 48 -12.75 4.52 -21.11
CA ASP A 48 -13.60 5.32 -22.01
C ASP A 48 -14.04 4.52 -23.24
N ARG A 49 -13.16 3.67 -23.78
CA ARG A 49 -13.44 2.92 -25.01
C ARG A 49 -14.10 1.58 -24.79
N TYR A 50 -13.80 0.88 -23.71
CA TYR A 50 -14.18 -0.53 -23.50
C TYR A 50 -15.10 -0.74 -22.28
N GLY A 51 -15.30 0.31 -21.46
CA GLY A 51 -16.04 0.24 -20.19
C GLY A 51 -15.18 -0.20 -19.03
N ASP A 52 -15.81 -0.50 -17.91
CA ASP A 52 -15.16 -0.75 -16.61
C ASP A 52 -14.43 -2.10 -16.51
N ILE A 53 -14.64 -2.98 -17.48
CA ILE A 53 -13.97 -4.29 -17.53
C ILE A 53 -13.28 -4.44 -18.88
N PHE A 54 -11.95 -4.45 -18.89
CA PHE A 54 -11.17 -4.52 -20.12
C PHE A 54 -9.84 -5.27 -19.95
N THR A 55 -9.29 -5.74 -21.06
CA THR A 55 -8.08 -6.57 -21.09
C THR A 55 -6.85 -5.76 -21.50
N VAL A 56 -5.75 -5.92 -20.76
CA VAL A 56 -4.40 -5.41 -21.10
C VAL A 56 -3.41 -6.56 -21.11
N ARG A 57 -2.41 -6.52 -22.01
CA ARG A 57 -1.41 -7.57 -22.16
C ARG A 57 -0.01 -7.02 -21.88
N ILE A 58 0.63 -7.53 -20.84
CA ILE A 58 1.95 -7.08 -20.38
C ILE A 58 2.97 -8.21 -20.61
N ILE A 59 4.14 -7.88 -21.13
CA ILE A 59 5.24 -8.84 -21.31
C ILE A 59 5.62 -9.41 -19.95
N ARG A 60 5.84 -10.73 -19.88
CA ARG A 60 6.15 -11.54 -18.68
C ARG A 60 5.02 -11.66 -17.66
N GLU A 61 4.19 -10.62 -17.50
CA GLU A 61 3.06 -10.64 -16.58
C GLU A 61 1.80 -11.32 -17.16
N GLY A 62 1.75 -11.46 -18.48
CA GLY A 62 0.65 -12.13 -19.16
C GLY A 62 -0.54 -11.23 -19.48
N THR A 63 -1.73 -11.76 -19.30
CA THR A 63 -2.99 -11.09 -19.59
C THR A 63 -3.61 -10.61 -18.27
N TRP A 64 -3.90 -9.32 -18.20
CA TRP A 64 -4.58 -8.70 -17.08
C TRP A 64 -5.97 -8.24 -17.50
N VAL A 65 -6.99 -8.58 -16.71
CA VAL A 65 -8.35 -8.07 -16.84
C VAL A 65 -8.52 -7.00 -15.77
N MET A 66 -8.57 -5.74 -16.20
CA MET A 66 -8.78 -4.58 -15.35
C MET A 66 -10.24 -4.51 -14.92
N LEU A 67 -10.48 -4.27 -13.64
CA LEU A 67 -11.80 -4.19 -13.04
C LEU A 67 -11.97 -2.83 -12.36
N ALA A 68 -12.81 -1.96 -12.91
CA ALA A 68 -13.23 -0.69 -12.34
C ALA A 68 -14.67 -0.71 -11.82
N ASP A 69 -15.42 -1.75 -12.16
CA ASP A 69 -16.78 -2.00 -11.67
C ASP A 69 -16.74 -2.51 -10.21
N PRO A 70 -17.45 -1.86 -9.25
CA PRO A 70 -17.41 -2.23 -7.83
C PRO A 70 -17.94 -3.64 -7.54
N ASP A 71 -18.91 -4.15 -8.31
CA ASP A 71 -19.44 -5.49 -8.09
C ASP A 71 -18.45 -6.55 -8.55
N ALA A 72 -17.77 -6.34 -9.68
CA ALA A 72 -16.67 -7.19 -10.13
C ALA A 72 -15.49 -7.16 -9.15
N VAL A 73 -15.17 -6.00 -8.58
CA VAL A 73 -14.16 -5.84 -7.52
C VAL A 73 -14.57 -6.61 -6.27
N LYS A 74 -15.84 -6.52 -5.86
CA LYS A 74 -16.40 -7.28 -4.74
C LYS A 74 -16.27 -8.78 -4.96
N GLN A 75 -16.61 -9.30 -6.16
CA GLN A 75 -16.47 -10.71 -6.50
C GLN A 75 -15.03 -11.21 -6.27
N VAL A 76 -14.03 -10.44 -6.70
CA VAL A 76 -12.61 -10.80 -6.49
C VAL A 76 -12.22 -10.78 -5.02
N PHE A 77 -12.67 -9.78 -4.25
CA PHE A 77 -12.28 -9.62 -2.84
C PHE A 77 -12.98 -10.59 -1.89
N THR A 78 -14.18 -11.07 -2.26
CA THR A 78 -14.94 -12.07 -1.48
C THR A 78 -14.81 -13.49 -2.02
N GLY A 79 -14.13 -13.66 -3.16
CA GLY A 79 -13.93 -14.96 -3.79
C GLY A 79 -13.02 -15.89 -2.99
N ASP A 80 -13.07 -17.17 -3.34
CA ASP A 80 -12.28 -18.22 -2.69
C ASP A 80 -10.76 -17.96 -2.88
N PRO A 81 -9.98 -17.86 -1.80
CA PRO A 81 -8.53 -17.67 -1.88
C PRO A 81 -7.78 -18.76 -2.65
N ARG A 82 -8.37 -19.93 -2.83
CA ARG A 82 -7.80 -21.02 -3.65
C ARG A 82 -7.92 -20.73 -5.14
N VAL A 83 -8.87 -19.87 -5.53
CA VAL A 83 -9.11 -19.47 -6.91
C VAL A 83 -8.39 -18.18 -7.28
N PHE A 84 -8.30 -17.25 -6.32
CA PHE A 84 -7.75 -15.91 -6.52
C PHE A 84 -6.38 -15.75 -5.85
N HIS A 85 -5.33 -16.30 -6.47
CA HIS A 85 -3.96 -16.27 -5.94
C HIS A 85 -3.34 -14.86 -6.08
N ALA A 86 -2.90 -14.29 -4.96
CA ALA A 86 -2.16 -13.03 -4.93
C ALA A 86 -0.64 -13.25 -4.87
N GLY A 87 -0.20 -14.31 -4.19
CA GLY A 87 1.21 -14.65 -4.04
C GLY A 87 1.87 -14.96 -5.37
N GLU A 88 1.20 -15.72 -6.26
CA GLU A 88 1.70 -15.96 -7.62
C GLU A 88 1.93 -14.67 -8.40
N GLY A 89 1.06 -13.67 -8.25
CA GLY A 89 1.22 -12.35 -8.87
C GLY A 89 2.39 -11.54 -8.31
N ASN A 90 2.89 -11.91 -7.13
CA ASN A 90 3.96 -11.21 -6.40
C ASN A 90 5.29 -11.99 -6.40
N GLN A 91 5.41 -13.10 -7.10
CA GLN A 91 6.64 -13.91 -7.15
C GLN A 91 7.90 -13.14 -7.53
N ILE A 92 7.75 -12.06 -8.30
CA ILE A 92 8.88 -11.18 -8.69
C ILE A 92 9.62 -10.56 -7.50
N ILE A 93 8.96 -10.42 -6.34
CA ILE A 93 9.56 -9.83 -5.13
C ILE A 93 10.09 -10.88 -4.15
N GLU A 94 9.89 -12.18 -4.40
CA GLU A 94 10.38 -13.27 -3.54
C GLU A 94 11.90 -13.19 -3.27
N PRO A 95 12.79 -12.90 -4.25
CA PRO A 95 14.22 -12.79 -3.99
C PRO A 95 14.61 -11.69 -2.99
N LEU A 96 13.73 -10.70 -2.80
CA LEU A 96 13.93 -9.58 -1.85
C LEU A 96 13.38 -9.94 -0.46
N LEU A 97 12.16 -10.49 -0.42
CA LEU A 97 11.41 -10.65 0.82
C LEU A 97 11.53 -12.05 1.43
N GLY A 98 11.90 -13.04 0.62
CA GLY A 98 11.94 -14.44 1.00
C GLY A 98 10.63 -15.19 0.73
N SER A 99 10.73 -16.52 0.67
CA SER A 99 9.62 -17.42 0.32
C SER A 99 8.53 -17.52 1.40
N SER A 100 8.84 -17.13 2.65
CA SER A 100 7.86 -17.10 3.74
C SER A 100 7.13 -15.76 3.87
N SER A 101 7.47 -14.75 3.05
CA SER A 101 6.81 -13.44 3.07
C SER A 101 5.30 -13.56 2.83
N LEU A 102 4.51 -12.86 3.67
CA LEU A 102 3.05 -12.79 3.54
C LEU A 102 2.59 -12.37 2.14
N LEU A 103 3.40 -11.61 1.40
CA LEU A 103 3.05 -11.11 0.08
C LEU A 103 3.18 -12.16 -1.03
N VAL A 104 4.03 -13.18 -0.86
CA VAL A 104 4.26 -14.23 -1.87
C VAL A 104 3.56 -15.55 -1.56
N LEU A 105 3.01 -15.68 -0.35
CA LEU A 105 2.26 -16.85 0.06
C LEU A 105 0.82 -16.80 -0.43
N ASP A 106 0.22 -17.96 -0.68
CA ASP A 106 -1.20 -18.12 -0.99
C ASP A 106 -1.89 -19.10 -0.02
N GLU A 107 -3.20 -19.19 -0.10
CA GLU A 107 -4.08 -20.13 0.57
C GLU A 107 -3.82 -20.29 2.09
N LYS A 108 -3.67 -21.55 2.56
CA LYS A 108 -3.46 -21.88 3.98
C LYS A 108 -2.16 -21.29 4.52
N ALA A 109 -1.08 -21.30 3.74
CA ALA A 109 0.21 -20.73 4.16
C ALA A 109 0.09 -19.23 4.42
N HIS A 110 -0.58 -18.49 3.52
CA HIS A 110 -0.87 -17.07 3.73
C HIS A 110 -1.72 -16.84 4.99
N MET A 111 -2.80 -17.61 5.17
CA MET A 111 -3.71 -17.43 6.31
C MET A 111 -3.05 -17.73 7.64
N SER A 112 -2.19 -18.76 7.70
CA SER A 112 -1.39 -19.07 8.88
C SER A 112 -0.46 -17.91 9.25
N GLN A 113 0.34 -17.43 8.32
CA GLN A 113 1.24 -16.29 8.56
C GLN A 113 0.47 -15.01 8.89
N ARG A 114 -0.65 -14.76 8.22
CA ARG A 114 -1.49 -13.60 8.50
C ARG A 114 -2.03 -13.58 9.92
N LYS A 115 -2.47 -14.73 10.46
CA LYS A 115 -2.95 -14.83 11.84
C LYS A 115 -1.86 -14.48 12.86
N LEU A 116 -0.61 -14.89 12.61
CA LEU A 116 0.53 -14.58 13.47
C LEU A 116 0.91 -13.09 13.44
N LEU A 117 0.72 -12.44 12.28
CA LEU A 117 1.09 -11.04 12.06
C LEU A 117 0.00 -10.03 12.44
N LEU A 118 -1.25 -10.45 12.65
CA LEU A 118 -2.37 -9.54 12.94
C LEU A 118 -2.31 -8.87 14.32
N PRO A 119 -1.96 -9.57 15.43
CA PRO A 119 -2.07 -9.02 16.77
C PRO A 119 -1.33 -7.71 17.01
N PRO A 120 -0.12 -7.47 16.47
CA PRO A 120 0.61 -6.21 16.63
C PRO A 120 -0.12 -4.95 16.13
N PHE A 121 -1.05 -5.10 15.19
CA PHE A 121 -1.73 -3.97 14.53
C PHE A 121 -3.10 -3.63 15.11
N HIS A 122 -3.42 -4.14 16.32
CA HIS A 122 -4.71 -3.94 16.98
C HIS A 122 -4.57 -3.69 18.51
N GLY A 123 -5.63 -3.08 19.07
CA GLY A 123 -5.78 -2.93 20.52
C GLY A 123 -4.88 -1.88 21.19
N GLU A 124 -4.57 -2.08 22.47
CA GLU A 124 -3.82 -1.13 23.32
C GLU A 124 -2.41 -0.81 22.80
N ARG A 125 -1.79 -1.73 22.05
CA ARG A 125 -0.45 -1.53 21.49
C ARG A 125 -0.38 -0.39 20.50
N MET A 126 -1.46 -0.13 19.79
CA MET A 126 -1.56 1.04 18.92
C MET A 126 -1.39 2.35 19.69
N LYS A 127 -1.79 2.39 20.97
CA LYS A 127 -1.59 3.59 21.83
C LYS A 127 -0.11 3.79 22.15
N ALA A 128 0.59 2.72 22.54
CA ALA A 128 2.04 2.78 22.82
C ALA A 128 2.83 3.23 21.57
N TYR A 129 2.45 2.71 20.39
CA TYR A 129 3.06 3.19 19.13
C TYR A 129 2.76 4.67 18.88
N GLY A 130 1.59 5.17 19.29
CA GLY A 130 1.21 6.58 19.14
C GLY A 130 2.12 7.55 19.89
N GLU A 131 2.53 7.23 21.10
CA GLU A 131 3.48 8.02 21.88
C GLU A 131 4.85 8.07 21.18
N THR A 132 5.36 6.93 20.75
CA THR A 132 6.61 6.83 19.97
C THR A 132 6.53 7.61 18.66
N MET A 133 5.43 7.51 17.93
CA MET A 133 5.21 8.24 16.68
C MET A 133 5.17 9.74 16.91
N SER A 134 4.48 10.21 17.96
CA SER A 134 4.37 11.62 18.30
C SER A 134 5.72 12.22 18.71
N GLU A 135 6.51 11.52 19.52
CA GLU A 135 7.86 11.93 19.90
C GLU A 135 8.76 12.08 18.66
N ILE A 136 8.78 11.07 17.78
CA ILE A 136 9.58 11.11 16.56
C ILE A 136 9.11 12.24 15.63
N ALA A 137 7.79 12.36 15.42
CA ALA A 137 7.22 13.37 14.55
C ALA A 137 7.53 14.78 15.05
N SER A 138 7.32 15.05 16.34
CA SER A 138 7.62 16.35 16.96
C SER A 138 9.08 16.73 16.78
N ARG A 139 10.00 15.86 17.17
CA ARG A 139 11.45 16.11 17.06
C ARG A 139 11.90 16.35 15.61
N GLU A 140 11.40 15.55 14.67
CA GLU A 140 11.77 15.68 13.26
C GLU A 140 11.20 16.99 12.67
N ILE A 141 9.92 17.30 12.92
CA ILE A 141 9.23 18.48 12.39
C ILE A 141 9.85 19.77 12.96
N ASP A 142 10.22 19.81 14.23
CA ASP A 142 10.87 20.97 14.86
C ASP A 142 12.24 21.30 14.22
N SER A 143 12.88 20.33 13.58
CA SER A 143 14.15 20.51 12.87
C SER A 143 14.00 21.05 11.43
N TRP A 144 12.79 21.18 10.93
CA TRP A 144 12.58 21.56 9.52
C TRP A 144 12.76 23.04 9.26
N PRO A 145 13.39 23.41 8.14
CA PRO A 145 13.60 24.80 7.79
C PRO A 145 12.26 25.48 7.41
N THR A 146 12.09 26.72 7.88
CA THR A 146 10.97 27.59 7.54
C THR A 146 11.38 28.65 6.51
N GLY A 147 10.41 29.20 5.76
CA GLY A 147 10.62 30.29 4.80
C GLY A 147 11.31 29.89 3.48
N VAL A 148 11.80 28.67 3.35
CA VAL A 148 12.53 28.19 2.16
C VAL A 148 11.86 26.98 1.51
N PRO A 149 12.06 26.75 0.20
CA PRO A 149 11.58 25.53 -0.46
C PRO A 149 12.18 24.26 0.17
N TYR A 150 11.31 23.30 0.48
CA TYR A 150 11.65 22.12 1.22
C TYR A 150 11.04 20.85 0.61
N GLU A 151 11.78 19.76 0.51
CA GLU A 151 11.32 18.48 -0.05
C GLU A 151 10.81 17.57 1.07
N LEU A 152 9.50 17.33 1.09
CA LEU A 152 8.85 16.57 2.16
C LEU A 152 9.11 15.06 2.10
N ARG A 153 8.99 14.44 0.91
CA ARG A 153 9.02 12.99 0.81
C ARG A 153 10.28 12.35 1.41
N PRO A 154 11.52 12.86 1.19
CA PRO A 154 12.70 12.30 1.85
C PRO A 154 12.65 12.37 3.38
N ARG A 155 11.99 13.41 3.93
CA ARG A 155 11.82 13.55 5.39
C ARG A 155 10.76 12.61 5.93
N MET A 156 9.67 12.46 5.21
CA MET A 156 8.68 11.43 5.55
C MET A 156 9.31 10.03 5.55
N GLN A 157 10.16 9.74 4.56
CA GLN A 157 10.91 8.47 4.54
C GLN A 157 11.86 8.31 5.74
N ALA A 158 12.54 9.36 6.16
CA ALA A 158 13.40 9.28 7.35
C ALA A 158 12.57 9.03 8.62
N MET A 159 11.46 9.74 8.77
CA MET A 159 10.54 9.62 9.90
C MET A 159 9.88 8.24 9.96
N THR A 160 9.29 7.75 8.86
CA THR A 160 8.65 6.43 8.82
C THR A 160 9.64 5.29 9.06
N LEU A 161 10.90 5.42 8.60
CA LEU A 161 11.95 4.45 8.91
C LEU A 161 12.29 4.44 10.40
N GLU A 162 12.37 5.61 11.04
CA GLU A 162 12.63 5.72 12.48
C GLU A 162 11.49 5.09 13.28
N ILE A 163 10.24 5.37 12.89
CA ILE A 163 9.05 4.77 13.52
C ILE A 163 9.13 3.24 13.42
N ILE A 164 9.41 2.68 12.24
CA ILE A 164 9.56 1.23 12.04
C ILE A 164 10.70 0.66 12.89
N LEU A 165 11.85 1.33 12.97
CA LEU A 165 12.97 0.86 13.77
C LEU A 165 12.60 0.74 15.24
N ARG A 166 11.81 1.65 15.77
CA ARG A 166 11.37 1.60 17.18
C ARG A 166 10.18 0.67 17.40
N THR A 167 9.16 0.71 16.53
CA THR A 167 7.93 -0.07 16.75
C THR A 167 8.04 -1.52 16.27
N VAL A 168 8.76 -1.77 15.17
CA VAL A 168 8.91 -3.12 14.61
C VAL A 168 10.12 -3.84 15.21
N PHE A 169 11.25 -3.18 15.31
CA PHE A 169 12.50 -3.81 15.77
C PHE A 169 12.79 -3.57 17.26
N GLY A 170 12.09 -2.64 17.91
CA GLY A 170 12.35 -2.30 19.32
C GLY A 170 13.76 -1.75 19.58
N VAL A 171 14.37 -1.11 18.57
CA VAL A 171 15.70 -0.53 18.66
C VAL A 171 15.56 0.98 18.86
N HIS A 172 16.06 1.50 19.96
CA HIS A 172 15.86 2.90 20.33
C HIS A 172 17.07 3.79 20.01
N GLU A 173 18.27 3.43 20.43
CA GLU A 173 19.49 4.26 20.27
C GLU A 173 20.78 3.43 20.20
N GLY A 174 21.90 4.10 19.85
CA GLY A 174 23.24 3.51 19.85
C GLY A 174 23.76 3.07 18.47
N GLU A 175 24.97 2.54 18.46
CA GLU A 175 25.66 2.10 17.24
C GLU A 175 24.86 1.06 16.45
N ARG A 176 24.16 0.19 17.14
CA ARG A 176 23.31 -0.85 16.59
C ARG A 176 22.15 -0.28 15.76
N MET A 177 21.52 0.78 16.26
CA MET A 177 20.47 1.52 15.55
C MET A 177 21.02 2.12 14.25
N VAL A 178 22.21 2.72 14.30
CA VAL A 178 22.87 3.31 13.12
C VAL A 178 23.18 2.23 12.10
N GLU A 179 23.77 1.10 12.52
CA GLU A 179 24.12 -0.02 11.65
C GLU A 179 22.89 -0.60 10.95
N LEU A 180 21.83 -0.87 11.70
CA LEU A 180 20.59 -1.41 11.15
C LEU A 180 19.91 -0.41 10.21
N ARG A 181 19.81 0.86 10.59
CA ARG A 181 19.27 1.94 9.75
C ARG A 181 19.99 2.04 8.40
N ASP A 182 21.32 2.01 8.39
CA ASP A 182 22.10 2.11 7.17
C ASP A 182 21.94 0.89 6.26
N ALA A 183 21.89 -0.31 6.84
CA ALA A 183 21.64 -1.54 6.10
C ALA A 183 20.22 -1.53 5.49
N LEU A 184 19.20 -1.15 6.27
CA LEU A 184 17.83 -1.05 5.81
C LEU A 184 17.64 0.02 4.73
N ARG A 185 18.29 1.18 4.84
CA ARG A 185 18.31 2.20 3.78
C ARG A 185 18.89 1.67 2.46
N LYS A 186 19.98 0.91 2.52
CA LYS A 186 20.58 0.27 1.34
C LYS A 186 19.63 -0.75 0.74
N PHE A 187 19.00 -1.58 1.58
CA PHE A 187 18.01 -2.56 1.16
C PHE A 187 16.79 -1.87 0.48
N LEU A 188 16.22 -0.84 1.09
CA LEU A 188 15.07 -0.12 0.53
C LEU A 188 15.37 0.54 -0.83
N LYS A 189 16.63 0.93 -1.09
CA LYS A 189 17.03 1.40 -2.43
C LYS A 189 16.90 0.32 -3.50
N LEU A 190 17.05 -0.97 -3.16
CA LEU A 190 16.83 -2.08 -4.10
C LEU A 190 15.39 -2.11 -4.61
N THR A 191 14.43 -1.72 -3.77
CA THR A 191 13.00 -1.77 -4.09
C THR A 191 12.47 -0.53 -4.78
N THR A 192 13.20 0.61 -4.71
CA THR A 192 12.70 1.92 -5.13
C THR A 192 13.52 2.58 -6.24
N ASP A 193 14.78 2.21 -6.43
CA ASP A 193 15.65 2.81 -7.46
C ASP A 193 15.41 2.13 -8.82
N PRO A 194 14.92 2.86 -9.85
CA PRO A 194 14.69 2.29 -11.18
C PRO A 194 15.94 1.67 -11.82
N ARG A 195 17.14 2.15 -11.48
CA ARG A 195 18.40 1.63 -12.00
C ARG A 195 18.70 0.23 -11.44
N GLN A 196 18.30 -0.03 -10.21
CA GLN A 196 18.46 -1.33 -9.55
C GLN A 196 17.33 -2.30 -9.92
N LEU A 197 16.15 -1.78 -10.25
CA LEU A 197 15.02 -2.57 -10.74
C LEU A 197 15.16 -3.01 -12.20
N LEU A 198 15.92 -2.27 -13.03
CA LEU A 198 16.10 -2.61 -14.44
C LEU A 198 16.72 -4.01 -14.65
N PRO A 199 17.78 -4.43 -13.94
CA PRO A 199 18.27 -5.80 -14.00
C PRO A 199 17.23 -6.85 -13.59
N VAL A 200 16.38 -6.54 -12.59
CA VAL A 200 15.29 -7.43 -12.14
C VAL A 200 14.31 -7.68 -13.28
N ILE A 201 13.91 -6.62 -13.98
CA ILE A 201 12.98 -6.70 -15.11
C ILE A 201 13.60 -7.45 -16.30
N LEU A 202 14.89 -7.21 -16.57
CA LEU A 202 15.57 -7.80 -17.75
C LEU A 202 15.98 -9.25 -17.55
N LEU A 203 16.53 -9.60 -16.39
CA LEU A 203 17.11 -10.90 -16.10
C LEU A 203 16.09 -11.91 -15.53
N GLY A 204 15.02 -11.40 -14.92
CA GLY A 204 14.04 -12.17 -14.18
C GLY A 204 14.45 -12.45 -12.72
N PRO A 205 13.48 -12.77 -11.85
CA PRO A 205 13.70 -12.91 -10.41
C PRO A 205 14.74 -13.99 -10.05
N GLU A 206 14.78 -15.07 -10.80
CA GLU A 206 15.67 -16.23 -10.55
C GLU A 206 17.17 -15.90 -10.66
N ARG A 207 17.54 -14.88 -11.44
CA ARG A 207 18.94 -14.49 -11.66
C ARG A 207 19.42 -13.38 -10.74
N ILE A 208 18.50 -12.67 -10.07
CA ILE A 208 18.82 -11.54 -9.19
C ILE A 208 19.75 -11.95 -8.06
N PRO A 209 19.54 -13.07 -7.33
CA PRO A 209 20.43 -13.50 -6.25
C PRO A 209 21.88 -13.76 -6.69
N ARG A 210 22.12 -13.94 -8.00
CA ARG A 210 23.48 -14.14 -8.55
C ARG A 210 24.22 -12.84 -8.81
N ILE A 211 23.56 -11.69 -8.71
CA ILE A 211 24.18 -10.37 -8.93
C ILE A 211 25.02 -10.00 -7.68
N PRO A 212 26.33 -9.75 -7.81
CA PRO A 212 27.20 -9.56 -6.65
C PRO A 212 26.82 -8.43 -5.70
N TRP A 213 26.38 -7.27 -6.25
CA TRP A 213 25.97 -6.14 -5.41
C TRP A 213 24.65 -6.43 -4.67
N PHE A 214 23.70 -7.12 -5.31
CA PHE A 214 22.45 -7.55 -4.68
C PHE A 214 22.75 -8.51 -3.52
N ARG A 215 23.54 -9.55 -3.79
CA ARG A 215 23.91 -10.55 -2.80
C ARG A 215 24.56 -9.91 -1.57
N ARG A 216 25.52 -8.98 -1.75
CA ARG A 216 26.16 -8.30 -0.63
C ARG A 216 25.18 -7.52 0.26
N VAL A 217 24.20 -6.85 -0.34
CA VAL A 217 23.17 -6.14 0.44
C VAL A 217 22.29 -7.13 1.20
N MET A 218 21.87 -8.23 0.55
CA MET A 218 21.04 -9.25 1.19
C MET A 218 21.79 -9.98 2.30
N GLU A 219 23.04 -10.41 2.09
CA GLU A 219 23.87 -11.05 3.11
C GLU A 219 24.06 -10.14 4.33
N ARG A 220 24.27 -8.84 4.12
CA ARG A 220 24.40 -7.89 5.22
C ARG A 220 23.12 -7.75 6.03
N ILE A 221 21.99 -7.58 5.37
CA ILE A 221 20.71 -7.42 6.07
C ILE A 221 20.28 -8.72 6.76
N ASP A 222 20.50 -9.88 6.13
CA ASP A 222 20.25 -11.19 6.72
C ASP A 222 21.05 -11.41 8.00
N HIS A 223 22.35 -11.08 7.96
CA HIS A 223 23.20 -11.18 9.13
C HIS A 223 22.68 -10.33 10.29
N LEU A 224 22.32 -9.08 10.02
CA LEU A 224 21.81 -8.17 11.06
C LEU A 224 20.47 -8.65 11.62
N LEU A 225 19.52 -9.02 10.76
CA LEU A 225 18.19 -9.48 11.20
C LEU A 225 18.28 -10.77 12.01
N ARG A 226 19.09 -11.73 11.59
CA ARG A 226 19.31 -12.98 12.35
C ARG A 226 19.94 -12.71 13.72
N ARG A 227 20.86 -11.75 13.80
CA ARG A 227 21.43 -11.30 15.09
C ARG A 227 20.34 -10.73 16.00
N GLU A 228 19.47 -9.85 15.47
CA GLU A 228 18.36 -9.27 16.22
C GLU A 228 17.39 -10.36 16.73
N VAL A 229 17.02 -11.31 15.88
CA VAL A 229 16.15 -12.44 16.25
C VAL A 229 16.80 -13.31 17.34
N ALA A 230 18.08 -13.66 17.16
CA ALA A 230 18.80 -14.52 18.11
C ALA A 230 18.95 -13.86 19.50
N GLU A 231 19.22 -12.56 19.55
CA GLU A 231 19.29 -11.81 20.80
C GLU A 231 17.91 -11.71 21.45
N ARG A 232 16.86 -11.44 20.66
CA ARG A 232 15.49 -11.33 21.16
C ARG A 232 15.00 -12.64 21.77
N ARG A 233 15.35 -13.79 21.19
CA ARG A 233 15.03 -15.12 21.75
C ARG A 233 15.69 -15.40 23.11
N ARG A 234 16.80 -14.72 23.42
CA ARG A 234 17.54 -14.86 24.69
C ARG A 234 17.13 -13.81 25.72
N ALA A 235 16.37 -12.82 25.32
CA ALA A 235 15.97 -11.72 26.20
C ALA A 235 15.07 -12.23 27.33
N ALA A 236 15.44 -11.93 28.58
CA ALA A 236 14.65 -12.31 29.75
C ALA A 236 13.32 -11.52 29.88
N ASP A 237 13.28 -10.35 29.24
CA ASP A 237 12.14 -9.42 29.23
C ASP A 237 11.30 -9.52 27.95
N LEU A 238 11.35 -10.66 27.24
CA LEU A 238 10.64 -10.84 25.96
C LEU A 238 9.15 -10.55 26.04
N GLU A 239 8.50 -10.99 27.12
CA GLU A 239 7.04 -10.85 27.32
C GLU A 239 6.63 -9.42 27.68
N ASP A 240 7.55 -8.63 28.23
CA ASP A 240 7.33 -7.23 28.64
C ASP A 240 7.54 -6.23 27.49
N ARG A 241 7.98 -6.71 26.32
CA ARG A 241 8.28 -5.86 25.17
C ARG A 241 7.08 -5.69 24.24
N ASP A 242 6.87 -4.48 23.78
CA ASP A 242 5.74 -4.12 22.90
C ASP A 242 6.08 -4.09 21.40
N ASP A 243 7.36 -4.28 21.02
CA ASP A 243 7.76 -4.27 19.61
C ASP A 243 7.32 -5.53 18.86
N ILE A 244 7.12 -5.37 17.53
CA ILE A 244 6.61 -6.44 16.68
C ILE A 244 7.55 -7.64 16.62
N LEU A 245 8.88 -7.42 16.59
CA LEU A 245 9.87 -8.51 16.60
C LEU A 245 9.72 -9.40 17.82
N SER A 246 9.55 -8.82 19.03
CA SER A 246 9.31 -9.57 20.27
C SER A 246 8.07 -10.45 20.17
N MET A 247 6.99 -9.89 19.61
CA MET A 247 5.75 -10.64 19.41
C MET A 247 5.91 -11.79 18.43
N LEU A 248 6.62 -11.59 17.31
CA LEU A 248 6.88 -12.66 16.34
C LEU A 248 7.75 -13.77 16.94
N VAL A 249 8.72 -13.43 17.77
CA VAL A 249 9.56 -14.40 18.48
C VAL A 249 8.72 -15.22 19.46
N GLY A 250 7.75 -14.60 20.15
CA GLY A 250 6.81 -15.27 21.05
C GLY A 250 5.68 -16.04 20.35
N ALA A 251 5.39 -15.72 19.09
CA ALA A 251 4.26 -16.29 18.36
C ALA A 251 4.41 -17.81 18.11
N ARG A 252 3.27 -18.50 18.07
CA ARG A 252 3.18 -19.94 17.81
C ARG A 252 2.21 -20.23 16.69
N HIS A 253 2.56 -21.18 15.84
CA HIS A 253 1.65 -21.77 14.85
C HIS A 253 0.52 -22.56 15.54
N GLU A 254 -0.49 -22.94 14.77
CA GLU A 254 -1.64 -23.70 15.29
C GLU A 254 -1.24 -25.09 15.91
N ASP A 255 -0.12 -25.65 15.47
CA ASP A 255 0.48 -26.88 16.00
C ASP A 255 1.36 -26.66 17.25
N GLY A 256 1.47 -25.43 17.74
CA GLY A 256 2.29 -25.04 18.89
C GLY A 256 3.77 -24.75 18.55
N SER A 257 4.22 -25.01 17.33
CA SER A 257 5.60 -24.73 16.92
C SER A 257 5.89 -23.23 16.88
N PRO A 258 7.11 -22.78 17.24
CA PRO A 258 7.48 -21.38 17.12
C PRO A 258 7.74 -21.00 15.66
N MET A 259 7.58 -19.73 15.32
CA MET A 259 8.08 -19.21 14.04
C MET A 259 9.59 -19.45 13.92
N SER A 260 10.02 -19.93 12.77
CA SER A 260 11.46 -20.07 12.45
C SER A 260 12.13 -18.70 12.25
N ASP A 261 13.45 -18.64 12.42
CA ASP A 261 14.22 -17.41 12.19
C ASP A 261 14.08 -16.92 10.73
N THR A 262 13.89 -17.84 9.78
CA THR A 262 13.66 -17.50 8.38
C THR A 262 12.30 -16.86 8.19
N GLU A 263 11.24 -17.41 8.77
CA GLU A 263 9.90 -16.80 8.72
C GLU A 263 9.91 -15.41 9.35
N ILE A 264 10.48 -15.25 10.55
CA ILE A 264 10.56 -13.95 11.22
C ILE A 264 11.32 -12.95 10.34
N ARG A 265 12.48 -13.34 9.80
CA ARG A 265 13.29 -12.50 8.91
C ARG A 265 12.48 -12.05 7.68
N ASP A 266 11.78 -12.96 7.02
CA ASP A 266 10.99 -12.69 5.82
C ASP A 266 9.82 -11.74 6.14
N GLN A 267 9.17 -11.92 7.29
CA GLN A 267 8.11 -11.01 7.72
C GLN A 267 8.64 -9.62 8.11
N LEU A 268 9.79 -9.52 8.77
CA LEU A 268 10.40 -8.23 9.09
C LEU A 268 10.75 -7.43 7.83
N LEU A 269 11.31 -8.09 6.80
CA LEU A 269 11.56 -7.44 5.50
C LEU A 269 10.27 -7.05 4.77
N THR A 270 9.24 -7.87 4.91
CA THR A 270 7.90 -7.60 4.36
C THR A 270 7.30 -6.36 5.02
N LEU A 271 7.27 -6.30 6.34
CA LEU A 271 6.72 -5.16 7.10
C LEU A 271 7.48 -3.87 6.82
N LEU A 272 8.81 -3.93 6.78
CA LEU A 272 9.67 -2.80 6.44
C LEU A 272 9.35 -2.26 5.03
N THR A 273 9.37 -3.14 4.04
CA THR A 273 9.19 -2.75 2.63
C THR A 273 7.79 -2.19 2.38
N ALA A 274 6.77 -2.84 2.94
CA ALA A 274 5.39 -2.44 2.77
C ALA A 274 5.03 -1.16 3.55
N GLY A 275 5.53 -1.00 4.78
CA GLY A 275 5.14 0.10 5.68
C GLY A 275 5.87 1.42 5.41
N HIS A 276 7.16 1.35 5.10
CA HIS A 276 8.01 2.55 4.99
C HIS A 276 7.64 3.47 3.82
N GLU A 277 7.75 2.98 2.60
CA GLU A 277 7.58 3.81 1.39
C GLU A 277 6.14 4.26 1.18
N THR A 278 5.18 3.40 1.50
CA THR A 278 3.77 3.67 1.26
C THR A 278 3.24 4.77 2.17
N THR A 279 3.53 4.72 3.47
CA THR A 279 3.10 5.74 4.44
C THR A 279 3.81 7.07 4.20
N ALA A 280 5.14 7.05 3.95
CA ALA A 280 5.90 8.25 3.61
C ALA A 280 5.33 8.97 2.37
N THR A 281 4.96 8.21 1.34
CA THR A 281 4.36 8.75 0.11
C THR A 281 2.96 9.29 0.35
N SER A 282 2.13 8.61 1.16
CA SER A 282 0.78 9.06 1.53
C SER A 282 0.83 10.37 2.29
N LEU A 283 1.74 10.50 3.27
CA LEU A 283 1.98 11.74 4.02
C LEU A 283 2.42 12.89 3.10
N ALA A 284 3.38 12.63 2.21
CA ALA A 284 3.84 13.63 1.25
C ALA A 284 2.71 14.12 0.33
N TRP A 285 1.80 13.22 -0.09
CA TRP A 285 0.62 13.59 -0.86
C TRP A 285 -0.41 14.37 -0.03
N ALA A 286 -0.67 13.99 1.22
CA ALA A 286 -1.58 14.71 2.10
C ALA A 286 -1.14 16.17 2.30
N ILE A 287 0.13 16.37 2.62
CA ILE A 287 0.70 17.69 2.86
C ILE A 287 0.71 18.53 1.56
N GLU A 288 1.04 17.91 0.42
CA GLU A 288 0.98 18.58 -0.89
C GLU A 288 -0.44 19.00 -1.24
N ARG A 289 -1.45 18.19 -0.95
CA ARG A 289 -2.85 18.56 -1.17
C ARG A 289 -3.29 19.69 -0.23
N LEU A 290 -3.02 19.58 1.05
CA LEU A 290 -3.33 20.62 2.04
C LEU A 290 -2.66 21.96 1.70
N SER A 291 -1.40 21.95 1.27
CA SER A 291 -0.69 23.18 0.88
C SER A 291 -1.38 23.98 -0.23
N ARG A 292 -2.21 23.31 -1.05
CA ARG A 292 -2.96 23.92 -2.17
C ARG A 292 -4.39 24.30 -1.84
N HIS A 293 -4.85 23.97 -0.65
CA HIS A 293 -6.21 24.21 -0.19
C HIS A 293 -6.16 24.86 1.20
N PRO A 294 -5.76 26.14 1.27
CA PRO A 294 -5.56 26.84 2.55
C PRO A 294 -6.83 26.82 3.43
N GLU A 295 -8.01 26.94 2.82
CA GLU A 295 -9.28 26.86 3.53
C GLU A 295 -9.50 25.51 4.24
N LYS A 296 -9.00 24.43 3.66
CA LYS A 296 -9.06 23.08 4.25
C LYS A 296 -7.99 22.88 5.31
N LEU A 297 -6.81 23.44 5.10
CA LEU A 297 -5.74 23.45 6.09
C LEU A 297 -6.14 24.24 7.35
N ASP A 298 -6.77 25.37 7.18
CA ASP A 298 -7.24 26.21 8.30
C ASP A 298 -8.36 25.50 9.09
N ARG A 299 -9.32 24.87 8.40
CA ARG A 299 -10.34 24.04 9.05
C ARG A 299 -9.71 22.89 9.82
N LEU A 300 -8.75 22.18 9.19
CA LEU A 300 -8.05 21.08 9.84
C LEU A 300 -7.32 21.53 11.12
N ARG A 301 -6.66 22.69 11.07
CA ARG A 301 -5.98 23.27 12.24
C ARG A 301 -6.95 23.57 13.37
N GLN A 302 -8.06 24.24 13.07
CA GLN A 302 -9.09 24.57 14.07
C GLN A 302 -9.65 23.32 14.76
N GLU A 303 -9.92 22.26 13.99
CA GLU A 303 -10.40 21.01 14.56
C GLU A 303 -9.36 20.30 15.44
N VAL A 304 -8.11 20.27 14.98
CA VAL A 304 -7.00 19.69 15.76
C VAL A 304 -6.78 20.46 17.07
N GLU A 305 -6.89 21.79 17.05
CA GLU A 305 -6.81 22.63 18.24
C GLU A 305 -7.99 22.40 19.19
N ALA A 306 -9.17 22.08 18.65
CA ALA A 306 -10.34 21.70 19.42
C ALA A 306 -10.31 20.25 19.95
N GLY A 307 -9.28 19.48 19.61
CA GLY A 307 -9.10 18.08 20.04
C GLY A 307 -9.90 17.07 19.25
N SER A 308 -10.42 17.40 18.06
CA SER A 308 -11.12 16.48 17.16
C SER A 308 -10.19 15.97 16.06
N ASP A 309 -10.39 14.72 15.62
CA ASP A 309 -9.69 14.09 14.49
C ASP A 309 -10.63 13.75 13.33
N GLU A 310 -11.86 14.22 13.36
CA GLU A 310 -12.87 13.81 12.36
C GLU A 310 -12.48 14.31 10.97
N TYR A 311 -12.20 15.62 10.83
CA TYR A 311 -11.76 16.18 9.56
C TYR A 311 -10.35 15.74 9.16
N LEU A 312 -9.49 15.46 10.13
CA LEU A 312 -8.17 14.87 9.88
C LEU A 312 -8.29 13.48 9.26
N THR A 313 -9.17 12.64 9.81
CA THR A 313 -9.49 11.32 9.26
C THR A 313 -10.05 11.43 7.84
N ALA A 314 -11.03 12.32 7.63
CA ALA A 314 -11.60 12.59 6.32
C ALA A 314 -10.55 13.08 5.30
N THR A 315 -9.62 13.93 5.73
CA THR A 315 -8.49 14.44 4.94
C THR A 315 -7.56 13.31 4.49
N ILE A 316 -7.24 12.38 5.38
CA ILE A 316 -6.44 11.19 5.08
C ILE A 316 -7.17 10.30 4.08
N GLN A 317 -8.44 10.03 4.31
CA GLN A 317 -9.27 9.18 3.43
C GLN A 317 -9.38 9.76 2.02
N GLU A 318 -9.62 11.07 1.89
CA GLU A 318 -9.68 11.74 0.60
C GLU A 318 -8.31 11.78 -0.11
N THR A 319 -7.23 11.94 0.67
CA THR A 319 -5.87 11.84 0.12
C THR A 319 -5.63 10.46 -0.49
N LEU A 320 -5.95 9.40 0.23
CA LEU A 320 -5.78 8.02 -0.22
C LEU A 320 -6.70 7.67 -1.41
N ARG A 321 -7.89 8.28 -1.48
CA ARG A 321 -8.76 8.18 -2.64
C ARG A 321 -8.15 8.84 -3.87
N LEU A 322 -7.77 10.11 -3.74
CA LEU A 322 -7.30 10.94 -4.85
C LEU A 322 -5.87 10.60 -5.29
N ARG A 323 -5.05 10.11 -4.37
CA ARG A 323 -3.64 9.76 -4.56
C ARG A 323 -3.32 8.38 -3.96
N PRO A 324 -3.99 7.31 -4.42
CA PRO A 324 -3.63 5.98 -3.95
C PRO A 324 -2.18 5.69 -4.30
N VAL A 325 -1.41 5.22 -3.32
CA VAL A 325 0.01 4.91 -3.52
C VAL A 325 0.18 3.68 -4.40
N VAL A 326 -0.72 2.71 -4.29
CA VAL A 326 -0.82 1.53 -5.16
C VAL A 326 -2.06 1.68 -6.02
N ALA A 327 -1.89 1.67 -7.35
CA ALA A 327 -2.98 1.94 -8.29
C ALA A 327 -3.91 0.74 -8.54
N LEU A 328 -3.42 -0.48 -8.34
CA LEU A 328 -4.17 -1.72 -8.54
C LEU A 328 -3.57 -2.87 -7.73
N VAL A 329 -4.35 -3.90 -7.52
CA VAL A 329 -3.91 -5.18 -6.97
C VAL A 329 -4.20 -6.31 -7.95
N LEU A 330 -3.42 -7.40 -7.91
CA LEU A 330 -3.56 -8.51 -8.83
C LEU A 330 -4.04 -9.77 -8.11
N ARG A 331 -4.82 -10.59 -8.81
CA ARG A 331 -5.14 -11.97 -8.45
C ARG A 331 -5.03 -12.83 -9.69
N ARG A 332 -4.21 -13.85 -9.63
CA ARG A 332 -4.12 -14.85 -10.70
C ARG A 332 -5.18 -15.91 -10.50
N LEU A 333 -5.92 -16.20 -11.56
CA LEU A 333 -6.95 -17.23 -11.52
C LEU A 333 -6.31 -18.62 -11.68
N THR A 334 -6.62 -19.53 -10.77
CA THR A 334 -6.18 -20.94 -10.82
C THR A 334 -7.13 -21.81 -11.63
N GLU A 335 -8.39 -21.40 -11.75
CA GLU A 335 -9.44 -22.06 -12.53
C GLU A 335 -10.31 -21.02 -13.26
N PRO A 336 -11.16 -21.44 -14.22
CA PRO A 336 -12.09 -20.52 -14.89
C PRO A 336 -13.11 -19.93 -13.93
N VAL A 337 -13.35 -18.62 -14.03
CA VAL A 337 -14.31 -17.89 -13.17
C VAL A 337 -15.12 -16.90 -13.99
N GLU A 338 -16.41 -16.80 -13.72
CA GLU A 338 -17.26 -15.74 -14.25
C GLU A 338 -17.11 -14.46 -13.41
N ILE A 339 -16.68 -13.36 -14.04
CA ILE A 339 -16.55 -12.04 -13.41
C ILE A 339 -17.16 -10.99 -14.32
N GLY A 340 -18.11 -10.21 -13.79
CA GLY A 340 -18.72 -9.10 -14.52
C GLY A 340 -19.35 -9.54 -15.85
N GLY A 341 -19.88 -10.76 -15.93
CA GLY A 341 -20.49 -11.34 -17.12
C GLY A 341 -19.51 -11.87 -18.17
N TYR A 342 -18.24 -12.08 -17.82
CA TYR A 342 -17.23 -12.72 -18.67
C TYR A 342 -16.71 -14.00 -18.02
N GLU A 343 -16.68 -15.10 -18.78
CA GLU A 343 -16.05 -16.35 -18.37
C GLU A 343 -14.54 -16.26 -18.62
N LEU A 344 -13.77 -15.96 -17.57
CA LEU A 344 -12.32 -15.76 -17.62
C LEU A 344 -11.59 -17.10 -17.43
N PRO A 345 -10.61 -17.45 -18.27
CA PRO A 345 -9.89 -18.72 -18.13
C PRO A 345 -8.86 -18.69 -17.00
N ALA A 346 -8.46 -19.85 -16.50
CA ALA A 346 -7.33 -20.01 -15.62
C ALA A 346 -6.05 -19.37 -16.22
N GLY A 347 -5.14 -18.94 -15.35
CA GLY A 347 -3.89 -18.29 -15.74
C GLY A 347 -4.00 -16.81 -16.13
N VAL A 348 -5.20 -16.24 -16.18
CA VAL A 348 -5.40 -14.80 -16.32
C VAL A 348 -5.27 -14.12 -14.96
N SER A 349 -4.72 -12.93 -14.92
CA SER A 349 -4.73 -12.10 -13.71
C SER A 349 -5.88 -11.09 -13.76
N VAL A 350 -6.73 -11.09 -12.76
CA VAL A 350 -7.73 -10.04 -12.57
C VAL A 350 -7.17 -8.92 -11.71
N ALA A 351 -7.47 -7.69 -12.06
CA ALA A 351 -6.84 -6.49 -11.50
C ALA A 351 -7.88 -5.48 -10.99
N PRO A 352 -8.42 -5.64 -9.75
CA PRO A 352 -9.13 -4.57 -9.08
C PRO A 352 -8.33 -3.27 -9.17
N ASN A 353 -8.89 -2.28 -9.91
CA ASN A 353 -8.19 -1.05 -10.23
C ASN A 353 -8.62 0.07 -9.26
N ILE A 354 -7.84 0.24 -8.20
CA ILE A 354 -8.07 1.22 -7.13
C ILE A 354 -8.22 2.63 -7.73
N TYR A 355 -7.35 2.96 -8.69
CA TYR A 355 -7.30 4.29 -9.28
C TYR A 355 -8.57 4.63 -10.07
N LEU A 356 -9.10 3.69 -10.86
CA LEU A 356 -10.32 3.89 -11.65
C LEU A 356 -11.58 3.86 -10.77
N VAL A 357 -11.68 2.92 -9.83
CA VAL A 357 -12.82 2.86 -8.88
C VAL A 357 -12.92 4.17 -8.10
N HIS A 358 -11.80 4.70 -7.60
CA HIS A 358 -11.76 5.95 -6.84
C HIS A 358 -12.07 7.21 -7.65
N ARG A 359 -12.21 7.09 -8.97
CA ARG A 359 -12.56 8.19 -9.89
C ARG A 359 -13.84 7.97 -10.65
N ASN A 360 -14.61 6.96 -10.29
CA ASN A 360 -15.92 6.77 -10.85
C ASN A 360 -16.84 7.97 -10.43
N PRO A 361 -17.34 8.78 -11.37
CA PRO A 361 -18.15 9.97 -11.06
C PRO A 361 -19.51 9.64 -10.44
N GLU A 362 -20.02 8.43 -10.65
CA GLU A 362 -21.27 7.97 -10.04
C GLU A 362 -21.12 7.72 -8.52
N ILE A 363 -19.89 7.36 -8.09
CA ILE A 363 -19.56 7.12 -6.68
C ILE A 363 -18.98 8.39 -6.04
N TYR A 364 -18.14 9.10 -6.78
CA TYR A 364 -17.42 10.29 -6.32
C TYR A 364 -17.72 11.47 -7.25
N PRO A 365 -18.80 12.23 -7.05
CA PRO A 365 -19.05 13.47 -7.80
C PRO A 365 -17.82 14.39 -7.76
N GLU A 366 -17.48 15.02 -8.89
CA GLU A 366 -16.25 15.80 -9.06
C GLU A 366 -14.98 15.02 -8.64
N PRO A 367 -14.67 13.86 -9.25
CA PRO A 367 -13.74 12.88 -8.72
C PRO A 367 -12.28 13.38 -8.64
N ASP A 368 -11.92 14.43 -9.38
CA ASP A 368 -10.58 15.02 -9.39
C ASP A 368 -10.39 16.14 -8.37
N ARG A 369 -11.45 16.62 -7.71
CA ARG A 369 -11.36 17.60 -6.62
C ARG A 369 -10.97 16.95 -5.32
N PHE A 370 -10.19 17.68 -4.52
CA PHE A 370 -9.82 17.30 -3.17
C PHE A 370 -10.90 17.80 -2.20
N LEU A 371 -11.80 16.93 -1.77
CA LEU A 371 -12.98 17.21 -0.96
C LEU A 371 -13.05 16.24 0.24
N PRO A 372 -12.34 16.50 1.34
CA PRO A 372 -12.43 15.69 2.57
C PRO A 372 -13.87 15.53 3.08
N GLU A 373 -14.71 16.55 2.87
CA GLU A 373 -16.10 16.61 3.32
C GLU A 373 -16.93 15.42 2.88
N ARG A 374 -16.63 14.83 1.73
CA ARG A 374 -17.34 13.63 1.23
C ARG A 374 -17.25 12.41 2.16
N PHE A 375 -16.24 12.40 3.05
CA PHE A 375 -16.06 11.33 4.02
C PHE A 375 -16.73 11.62 5.37
N LEU A 376 -17.20 12.83 5.60
CA LEU A 376 -17.98 13.22 6.78
C LEU A 376 -19.46 12.91 6.56
N ASP A 377 -20.00 13.39 5.44
CA ASP A 377 -21.44 13.39 5.19
C ASP A 377 -21.96 12.04 4.66
N ASN A 378 -21.20 11.39 3.78
CA ASN A 378 -21.59 10.15 3.14
C ASN A 378 -20.37 9.28 2.82
N PRO A 379 -19.83 8.57 3.81
CA PRO A 379 -18.65 7.75 3.60
C PRO A 379 -18.91 6.66 2.57
N PRO A 380 -17.98 6.45 1.63
CA PRO A 380 -18.15 5.46 0.57
C PRO A 380 -18.19 4.02 1.10
N GLY A 381 -18.81 3.13 0.34
CA GLY A 381 -18.95 1.72 0.69
C GLY A 381 -17.61 0.95 0.67
N THR A 382 -17.63 -0.24 1.25
CA THR A 382 -16.44 -1.09 1.46
C THR A 382 -15.69 -1.44 0.17
N TYR A 383 -16.37 -1.54 -0.96
CA TYR A 383 -15.76 -1.91 -2.25
C TYR A 383 -15.60 -0.73 -3.21
N THR A 384 -15.93 0.47 -2.76
CA THR A 384 -15.75 1.70 -3.51
C THR A 384 -14.60 2.56 -2.99
N TRP A 385 -14.26 2.45 -1.68
CA TRP A 385 -13.05 3.03 -1.10
C TRP A 385 -12.07 1.92 -0.71
N ILE A 386 -11.14 1.62 -1.61
CA ILE A 386 -10.28 0.44 -1.54
C ILE A 386 -8.77 0.75 -1.60
N PRO A 387 -8.25 1.83 -0.96
CA PRO A 387 -6.82 2.16 -1.03
C PRO A 387 -5.94 1.09 -0.40
N PHE A 388 -6.50 0.27 0.47
CA PHE A 388 -5.87 -0.84 1.16
C PHE A 388 -6.22 -2.22 0.56
N GLY A 389 -6.81 -2.26 -0.64
CA GLY A 389 -7.35 -3.49 -1.21
C GLY A 389 -8.55 -4.03 -0.43
N GLY A 390 -8.79 -5.34 -0.53
CA GLY A 390 -9.96 -5.97 0.10
C GLY A 390 -9.81 -7.48 0.33
N GLY A 391 -10.83 -8.04 1.00
CA GLY A 391 -10.92 -9.45 1.33
C GLY A 391 -9.83 -9.93 2.28
N VAL A 392 -9.51 -11.21 2.21
CA VAL A 392 -8.47 -11.84 3.05
C VAL A 392 -7.06 -11.28 2.80
N ARG A 393 -6.87 -10.55 1.70
CA ARG A 393 -5.62 -9.89 1.31
C ARG A 393 -5.62 -8.39 1.59
N ARG A 394 -6.61 -7.87 2.30
CA ARG A 394 -6.61 -6.46 2.72
C ARG A 394 -5.33 -6.13 3.48
N CYS A 395 -4.78 -4.95 3.24
CA CYS A 395 -3.55 -4.48 3.87
C CYS A 395 -3.56 -4.75 5.39
N LEU A 396 -2.54 -5.44 5.86
CA LEU A 396 -2.39 -5.80 7.29
C LEU A 396 -2.18 -4.55 8.15
N GLY A 397 -1.33 -3.62 7.67
CA GLY A 397 -0.99 -2.38 8.35
C GLY A 397 -1.94 -1.21 8.07
N ALA A 398 -3.18 -1.44 7.58
CA ALA A 398 -4.08 -0.34 7.21
C ALA A 398 -4.38 0.60 8.39
N SER A 399 -4.67 0.05 9.57
CA SER A 399 -4.93 0.83 10.79
C SER A 399 -3.67 1.55 11.27
N PHE A 400 -2.51 0.88 11.24
CA PHE A 400 -1.23 1.45 11.62
C PHE A 400 -0.87 2.64 10.71
N ALA A 401 -0.98 2.48 9.39
CA ALA A 401 -0.67 3.54 8.43
C ALA A 401 -1.59 4.76 8.60
N GLN A 402 -2.90 4.56 8.77
CA GLN A 402 -3.82 5.66 9.02
C GLN A 402 -3.53 6.36 10.35
N PHE A 403 -3.23 5.60 11.39
CA PHE A 403 -2.87 6.14 12.69
C PHE A 403 -1.56 6.92 12.64
N GLU A 404 -0.53 6.39 12.00
CA GLU A 404 0.74 7.09 11.76
C GLU A 404 0.52 8.40 11.00
N MET A 405 -0.29 8.38 9.93
CA MET A 405 -0.65 9.59 9.18
C MET A 405 -1.39 10.61 10.06
N THR A 406 -2.31 10.15 10.93
CA THR A 406 -3.04 10.99 11.87
C THR A 406 -2.08 11.71 12.82
N VAL A 407 -1.18 10.97 13.46
CA VAL A 407 -0.21 11.53 14.41
C VAL A 407 0.70 12.55 13.73
N VAL A 408 1.31 12.18 12.59
CA VAL A 408 2.27 13.05 11.88
C VAL A 408 1.60 14.33 11.35
N LEU A 409 0.42 14.22 10.74
CA LEU A 409 -0.30 15.39 10.22
C LEU A 409 -0.76 16.31 11.34
N ARG A 410 -1.23 15.76 12.47
CA ARG A 410 -1.62 16.54 13.67
C ARG A 410 -0.43 17.34 14.19
N GLU A 411 0.73 16.71 14.35
CA GLU A 411 1.95 17.37 14.81
C GLU A 411 2.41 18.47 13.84
N LEU A 412 2.29 18.24 12.55
CA LEU A 412 2.69 19.21 11.53
C LEU A 412 1.78 20.45 11.50
N VAL A 413 0.46 20.26 11.48
CA VAL A 413 -0.49 21.38 11.35
C VAL A 413 -0.56 22.25 12.60
N LYS A 414 -0.21 21.71 13.78
CA LYS A 414 -0.06 22.47 15.01
C LYS A 414 1.11 23.44 14.98
N ARG A 415 2.18 23.12 14.25
CA ARG A 415 3.47 23.86 14.28
C ARG A 415 3.67 24.78 13.10
N HIS A 416 3.18 24.39 11.92
CA HIS A 416 3.54 25.06 10.67
C HIS A 416 2.34 25.43 9.81
N GLY A 417 2.39 26.64 9.24
CA GLY A 417 1.69 26.95 8.01
C GLY A 417 2.37 26.25 6.83
N ILE A 418 1.60 25.90 5.80
CA ILE A 418 2.11 25.14 4.66
C ILE A 418 1.63 25.79 3.38
N ARG A 419 2.54 26.15 2.48
CA ARG A 419 2.21 26.69 1.15
C ARG A 419 2.99 25.98 0.03
N PRO A 420 2.43 25.88 -1.18
CA PRO A 420 3.12 25.21 -2.29
C PRO A 420 4.27 26.07 -2.83
N VAL A 421 5.35 25.44 -3.28
CA VAL A 421 6.47 26.15 -3.96
C VAL A 421 6.07 26.65 -5.33
N SER A 422 5.11 26.00 -6.00
CA SER A 422 4.69 26.29 -7.36
C SER A 422 3.16 26.30 -7.47
N PRO A 423 2.56 27.19 -8.29
CA PRO A 423 1.12 27.17 -8.55
C PRO A 423 0.68 25.89 -9.29
N LYS A 424 1.58 25.23 -10.02
CA LYS A 424 1.27 23.98 -10.73
C LYS A 424 1.21 22.82 -9.75
N PRO A 425 0.16 21.96 -9.84
CA PRO A 425 0.07 20.78 -9.00
C PRO A 425 1.22 19.82 -9.24
N GLU A 426 1.60 19.10 -8.18
CA GLU A 426 2.62 18.05 -8.25
C GLU A 426 2.18 16.93 -9.20
N ARG A 427 3.10 16.52 -10.07
CA ARG A 427 2.85 15.43 -11.01
C ARG A 427 3.09 14.08 -10.32
N ILE A 428 2.30 13.10 -10.68
CA ILE A 428 2.54 11.73 -10.24
C ILE A 428 3.67 11.12 -11.05
N PHE A 429 4.59 10.48 -10.35
CA PHE A 429 5.68 9.70 -10.91
C PHE A 429 5.63 8.28 -10.35
N ARG A 430 5.64 7.28 -11.23
CA ARG A 430 5.62 5.88 -10.84
C ARG A 430 7.03 5.40 -10.50
N ARG A 431 7.21 4.89 -9.27
CA ARG A 431 8.41 4.20 -8.79
C ARG A 431 8.03 2.75 -8.51
N ALA A 432 8.48 1.83 -9.33
CA ALA A 432 8.05 0.42 -9.25
C ALA A 432 6.52 0.29 -9.24
N ILE A 433 5.94 -0.13 -8.12
CA ILE A 433 4.49 -0.28 -7.92
C ILE A 433 3.83 0.94 -7.27
N THR A 434 4.62 1.92 -6.77
CA THR A 434 4.10 3.07 -6.03
C THR A 434 3.98 4.32 -6.90
N GLU A 435 2.95 5.13 -6.66
CA GLU A 435 2.71 6.43 -7.29
C GLU A 435 3.12 7.57 -6.36
N THR A 436 4.26 8.20 -6.64
CA THR A 436 4.90 9.22 -5.79
C THR A 436 4.83 10.62 -6.39
N PRO A 437 4.96 11.69 -5.58
CA PRO A 437 5.18 13.04 -6.09
C PRO A 437 6.50 13.12 -6.88
N ARG A 438 6.44 13.65 -8.11
CA ARG A 438 7.61 13.70 -9.01
C ARG A 438 8.76 14.54 -8.45
N HIS A 439 8.45 15.65 -7.79
CA HIS A 439 9.41 16.59 -7.21
C HIS A 439 9.41 16.53 -5.68
N ASN A 440 9.10 15.35 -5.12
CA ASN A 440 9.14 15.04 -3.67
C ASN A 440 8.19 15.90 -2.81
N ALA A 441 7.06 16.41 -3.39
CA ALA A 441 6.11 17.27 -2.69
C ALA A 441 6.80 18.49 -2.04
N ARG A 442 7.32 19.41 -2.87
CA ARG A 442 8.01 20.62 -2.40
C ARG A 442 7.02 21.66 -1.86
N VAL A 443 7.28 22.08 -0.64
CA VAL A 443 6.50 23.12 0.06
C VAL A 443 7.40 24.17 0.70
N VAL A 444 6.79 25.25 1.18
CA VAL A 444 7.41 26.21 2.09
C VAL A 444 6.62 26.17 3.40
N LEU A 445 7.32 25.98 4.50
CA LEU A 445 6.78 26.02 5.85
C LEU A 445 6.91 27.42 6.43
N SER A 446 5.93 27.83 7.27
CA SER A 446 5.91 29.12 7.96
C SER A 446 5.55 28.95 9.43
#